data_1b1aa07817347af2225bf166a634ca5b
#
_entry.id   1b1aa07817347af2225bf166a634ca5b
#
_cell.length_a   1.000
_cell.length_b   1.000
_cell.length_c   1.000
_cell.angle_alpha   90.00
_cell.angle_beta   90.00
_cell.angle_gamma   90.00
#
_symmetry.space_group_name_H-M   'P 1'
#
loop_
_entity.id
_entity.type
_entity.pdbx_description
1 polymer ?
#
loop_
_entity_poly.entity_id
_entity_poly.type
_entity_poly.pdbx_seq_one_letter_code
_entity_poly.pdbx_strand_id
1 'polypeptide(L)'
;MSENLLRVQPIRNGTVIDHIKPGRGRKILEVLSLSGSGTTISLLMNVPSKKQDRKDIIKVEDRELSENETKKLALLSPDARVNIIRNYAVAEKKKIEIPRIISGTVHCSNDNCISNNERGTSTQFKLMDSKSLRIQCIYCVRKIDEEDIKFI
;
A
#
# COMPACT_ATOMS: atom_id res chain seq x y z
N MET A 1 11.91 -6.36 -29.96
CA MET A 1 11.56 -6.27 -29.38
C MET A 1 11.06 -7.09 -28.77
N SER A 2 11.30 -7.67 -28.61
CA SER A 2 10.64 -8.46 -28.10
C SER A 2 9.90 -8.08 -27.56
N GLU A 3 10.60 -7.35 -27.70
CA GLU A 3 10.10 -6.75 -27.40
C GLU A 3 8.84 -6.63 -27.33
N ASN A 4 8.26 -6.90 -27.80
CA ASN A 4 6.85 -6.78 -27.79
C ASN A 4 6.14 -7.83 -26.99
N LEU A 5 6.90 -8.68 -26.33
CA LEU A 5 6.33 -9.70 -25.47
C LEU A 5 6.15 -9.13 -24.06
N LEU A 6 4.99 -8.60 -23.82
CA LEU A 6 4.64 -8.09 -22.50
C LEU A 6 4.12 -9.24 -21.63
N ARG A 7 4.60 -9.31 -20.40
CA ARG A 7 4.10 -10.31 -19.44
C ARG A 7 2.66 -10.03 -19.05
N VAL A 8 2.30 -8.75 -19.04
CA VAL A 8 0.95 -8.31 -18.74
C VAL A 8 0.58 -7.24 -19.76
N GLN A 9 -0.63 -7.32 -20.29
CA GLN A 9 -1.10 -6.34 -21.26
C GLN A 9 -1.31 -4.97 -20.61
N PRO A 10 -1.13 -3.88 -21.35
CA PRO A 10 -1.48 -2.55 -20.85
C PRO A 10 -2.94 -2.48 -20.51
N ILE A 11 -3.29 -1.72 -19.48
CA ILE A 11 -4.68 -1.51 -19.09
C ILE A 11 -5.19 -0.19 -19.65
N ARG A 12 -6.47 -0.16 -19.99
CA ARG A 12 -7.09 1.04 -20.54
C ARG A 12 -7.32 2.09 -19.44
N ASN A 13 -7.93 1.67 -18.35
CA ASN A 13 -8.20 2.52 -17.19
C ASN A 13 -7.90 1.73 -15.93
N GLY A 14 -7.46 2.41 -14.91
CA GLY A 14 -7.24 1.78 -13.61
C GLY A 14 -6.01 2.30 -12.90
N THR A 15 -5.40 1.44 -12.10
CA THR A 15 -4.24 1.79 -11.29
C THR A 15 -3.12 0.78 -11.52
N VAL A 16 -1.90 1.29 -11.68
CA VAL A 16 -0.69 0.46 -11.70
C VAL A 16 0.14 0.80 -10.47
N ILE A 17 0.41 -0.20 -9.64
CA ILE A 17 1.27 -0.05 -8.48
C ILE A 17 2.59 -0.71 -8.84
N ASP A 18 3.63 0.08 -9.03
CA ASP A 18 4.94 -0.39 -9.46
C ASP A 18 5.98 -0.19 -8.34
N HIS A 19 7.13 -0.79 -8.50
CA HIS A 19 8.24 -0.72 -7.55
C HIS A 19 7.86 -1.18 -6.15
N ILE A 20 6.97 -2.15 -6.05
CA ILE A 20 6.60 -2.76 -4.78
C ILE A 20 7.76 -3.63 -4.32
N LYS A 21 8.07 -3.56 -3.03
CA LYS A 21 9.11 -4.40 -2.44
C LYS A 21 8.78 -5.88 -2.69
N PRO A 22 9.74 -6.67 -3.18
CA PRO A 22 9.49 -8.08 -3.48
C PRO A 22 8.88 -8.84 -2.31
N GLY A 23 7.81 -9.58 -2.58
CA GLY A 23 7.10 -10.33 -1.58
C GLY A 23 5.95 -9.58 -0.91
N ARG A 24 5.81 -8.26 -1.15
CA ARG A 24 4.75 -7.47 -0.54
C ARG A 24 3.47 -7.40 -1.38
N GLY A 25 3.54 -7.79 -2.65
CA GLY A 25 2.38 -7.68 -3.55
C GLY A 25 1.14 -8.40 -3.04
N ARG A 26 1.30 -9.62 -2.55
CA ARG A 26 0.17 -10.40 -2.02
C ARG A 26 -0.46 -9.72 -0.80
N LYS A 27 0.37 -9.20 0.10
CA LYS A 27 -0.10 -8.51 1.30
C LYS A 27 -0.90 -7.26 0.91
N ILE A 28 -0.45 -6.56 -0.11
CA ILE A 28 -1.14 -5.38 -0.60
C ILE A 28 -2.54 -5.74 -1.11
N LEU A 29 -2.66 -6.84 -1.87
CA LEU A 29 -3.97 -7.30 -2.34
C LEU A 29 -4.93 -7.57 -1.17
N GLU A 30 -4.42 -8.18 -0.10
CA GLU A 30 -5.23 -8.46 1.08
C GLU A 30 -5.64 -7.19 1.81
N VAL A 31 -4.67 -6.34 2.13
CA VAL A 31 -4.91 -5.13 2.93
C VAL A 31 -5.83 -4.15 2.22
N LEU A 32 -5.69 -4.01 0.91
CA LEU A 32 -6.53 -3.11 0.14
C LEU A 32 -7.85 -3.76 -0.29
N SER A 33 -8.07 -5.00 0.11
CA SER A 33 -9.27 -5.75 -0.24
C SER A 33 -9.53 -5.79 -1.75
N LEU A 34 -8.45 -5.92 -2.51
CA LEU A 34 -8.53 -5.96 -3.97
C LEU A 34 -8.98 -7.33 -4.47
N SER A 35 -8.59 -8.40 -3.77
CA SER A 35 -9.04 -9.74 -4.12
C SER A 35 -10.55 -9.85 -3.93
N GLY A 36 -11.22 -10.40 -4.93
CA GLY A 36 -12.67 -10.57 -4.85
C GLY A 36 -13.48 -9.31 -5.09
N SER A 37 -12.83 -8.23 -5.51
CA SER A 37 -13.52 -6.96 -5.79
C SER A 37 -14.34 -6.98 -7.10
N GLY A 38 -14.20 -8.03 -7.88
CA GLY A 38 -14.89 -8.13 -9.18
C GLY A 38 -14.16 -7.47 -10.33
N THR A 39 -13.06 -6.79 -10.06
CA THR A 39 -12.23 -6.19 -11.10
C THR A 39 -11.13 -7.14 -11.52
N THR A 40 -10.63 -6.96 -12.73
CA THR A 40 -9.48 -7.76 -13.19
C THR A 40 -8.22 -7.22 -12.57
N ILE A 41 -7.47 -8.10 -11.93
CA ILE A 41 -6.22 -7.74 -11.25
C ILE A 41 -5.11 -8.64 -11.76
N SER A 42 -3.97 -8.02 -12.10
CA SER A 42 -2.76 -8.74 -12.46
C SER A 42 -1.70 -8.47 -11.41
N LEU A 43 -1.11 -9.55 -10.92
CA LEU A 43 0.00 -9.47 -9.96
C LEU A 43 1.22 -10.14 -10.55
N LEU A 44 2.30 -9.39 -10.68
CA LEU A 44 3.60 -9.92 -11.05
C LEU A 44 4.49 -9.85 -9.82
N MET A 45 5.07 -10.98 -9.45
CA MET A 45 5.91 -11.06 -8.28
C MET A 45 7.36 -11.34 -8.66
N ASN A 46 8.25 -10.66 -7.97
CA ASN A 46 9.69 -10.91 -8.06
C ASN A 46 10.24 -10.80 -9.48
N VAL A 47 9.83 -9.77 -10.21
CA VAL A 47 10.32 -9.51 -11.56
C VAL A 47 11.56 -8.63 -11.54
N PRO A 48 12.43 -8.71 -12.55
CA PRO A 48 13.64 -7.87 -12.60
C PRO A 48 13.30 -6.38 -12.60
N SER A 49 14.10 -5.61 -11.87
CA SER A 49 13.95 -4.16 -11.79
C SER A 49 15.31 -3.50 -11.90
N LYS A 50 15.37 -2.38 -12.61
CA LYS A 50 16.63 -1.63 -12.74
C LYS A 50 16.96 -0.88 -11.46
N LYS A 51 15.95 -0.52 -10.67
CA LYS A 51 16.15 0.28 -9.46
C LYS A 51 16.45 -0.54 -8.23
N GLN A 52 15.81 -1.67 -8.08
CA GLN A 52 15.85 -2.42 -6.83
C GLN A 52 15.96 -3.92 -7.08
N ASP A 53 16.85 -4.32 -7.98
CA ASP A 53 17.09 -5.72 -8.31
C ASP A 53 15.80 -6.48 -8.70
N ARG A 54 14.86 -6.62 -7.76
CA ARG A 54 13.56 -7.26 -7.95
C ARG A 54 12.43 -6.38 -7.46
N LYS A 55 11.24 -6.57 -8.01
CA LYS A 55 10.05 -5.84 -7.60
C LYS A 55 8.79 -6.64 -7.85
N ASP A 56 7.69 -6.23 -7.21
CA ASP A 56 6.36 -6.71 -7.52
C ASP A 56 5.60 -5.59 -8.23
N ILE A 57 4.63 -5.97 -9.06
CA ILE A 57 3.78 -5.00 -9.78
C ILE A 57 2.34 -5.48 -9.68
N ILE A 58 1.42 -4.55 -9.41
CA ILE A 58 -0.02 -4.83 -9.41
C ILE A 58 -0.70 -3.92 -10.40
N LYS A 59 -1.56 -4.49 -11.25
CA LYS A 59 -2.41 -3.72 -12.16
C LYS A 59 -3.86 -4.01 -11.80
N VAL A 60 -4.62 -2.96 -11.51
CA VAL A 60 -6.04 -3.05 -11.15
C VAL A 60 -6.83 -2.35 -12.24
N GLU A 61 -7.64 -3.11 -12.99
CA GLU A 61 -8.42 -2.54 -14.09
C GLU A 61 -9.69 -1.88 -13.59
N ASP A 62 -10.02 -0.76 -14.21
CA ASP A 62 -11.26 -0.01 -13.95
C ASP A 62 -11.46 0.45 -12.51
N ARG A 63 -10.37 0.64 -11.78
CA ARG A 63 -10.44 1.14 -10.42
C ARG A 63 -9.25 2.03 -10.10
N GLU A 64 -9.53 3.20 -9.54
CA GLU A 64 -8.50 4.12 -9.06
C GLU A 64 -8.46 4.03 -7.54
N LEU A 65 -7.25 3.98 -6.97
CA LEU A 65 -7.10 3.87 -5.53
C LEU A 65 -7.52 5.16 -4.83
N SER A 66 -8.19 5.02 -3.70
CA SER A 66 -8.56 6.14 -2.85
C SER A 66 -7.37 6.62 -2.02
N GLU A 67 -7.50 7.77 -1.38
CA GLU A 67 -6.46 8.27 -0.50
C GLU A 67 -6.20 7.35 0.68
N ASN A 68 -7.27 6.76 1.24
CA ASN A 68 -7.11 5.82 2.35
C ASN A 68 -6.32 4.59 1.92
N GLU A 69 -6.57 4.11 0.72
CA GLU A 69 -5.84 2.98 0.17
C GLU A 69 -4.37 3.32 -0.07
N THR A 70 -4.08 4.52 -0.56
CA THR A 70 -2.69 4.94 -0.75
C THR A 70 -1.96 5.11 0.58
N LYS A 71 -2.63 5.52 1.64
CA LYS A 71 -2.04 5.59 2.98
C LYS A 71 -1.63 4.21 3.49
N LYS A 72 -2.49 3.22 3.30
CA LYS A 72 -2.16 1.83 3.68
C LYS A 72 -0.99 1.31 2.85
N LEU A 73 -1.00 1.61 1.56
CA LEU A 73 0.07 1.22 0.66
C LEU A 73 1.41 1.80 1.09
N ALA A 74 1.43 3.05 1.53
CA ALA A 74 2.65 3.71 1.98
C ALA A 74 3.28 2.97 3.17
N LEU A 75 2.46 2.41 4.06
CA LEU A 75 2.97 1.64 5.20
C LEU A 75 3.47 0.27 4.77
N LEU A 76 2.91 -0.31 3.71
CA LEU A 76 3.29 -1.62 3.24
C LEU A 76 4.52 -1.59 2.33
N SER A 77 4.62 -0.59 1.50
CA SER A 77 5.72 -0.47 0.54
C SER A 77 5.96 1.02 0.23
N PRO A 78 6.75 1.71 1.07
CA PRO A 78 6.96 3.16 0.93
C PRO A 78 7.58 3.59 -0.39
N ASP A 79 8.32 2.70 -1.05
CA ASP A 79 8.99 3.01 -2.31
C ASP A 79 8.13 2.74 -3.53
N ALA A 80 6.92 2.23 -3.34
CA ALA A 80 6.02 1.93 -4.44
C ALA A 80 5.58 3.22 -5.15
N ARG A 81 5.24 3.07 -6.41
CA ARG A 81 4.75 4.18 -7.23
C ARG A 81 3.36 3.84 -7.74
N VAL A 82 2.46 4.80 -7.61
CA VAL A 82 1.07 4.62 -8.05
C VAL A 82 0.85 5.49 -9.29
N ASN A 83 0.47 4.85 -10.38
CA ASN A 83 0.12 5.52 -11.62
C ASN A 83 -1.35 5.27 -11.91
N ILE A 84 -2.09 6.34 -12.11
CA ILE A 84 -3.48 6.25 -12.53
C ILE A 84 -3.51 6.26 -14.05
N ILE A 85 -4.12 5.26 -14.65
CA ILE A 85 -4.19 5.08 -16.10
C ILE A 85 -5.57 5.45 -16.59
N ARG A 86 -5.60 6.29 -17.64
CA ARG A 86 -6.84 6.67 -18.34
C ARG A 86 -6.57 6.67 -19.83
N ASN A 87 -7.37 5.95 -20.59
CA ASN A 87 -7.19 5.79 -22.03
C ASN A 87 -5.77 5.34 -22.41
N TYR A 88 -5.30 4.30 -21.74
CA TYR A 88 -3.96 3.70 -21.97
C TYR A 88 -2.78 4.61 -21.65
N ALA A 89 -3.01 5.77 -21.05
CA ALA A 89 -1.94 6.71 -20.72
C ALA A 89 -1.93 7.02 -19.23
N VAL A 90 -0.75 7.35 -18.72
CA VAL A 90 -0.62 7.76 -17.31
C VAL A 90 -1.23 9.15 -17.17
N ALA A 91 -2.37 9.22 -16.48
CA ALA A 91 -3.05 10.48 -16.22
C ALA A 91 -2.52 11.18 -14.97
N GLU A 92 -2.18 10.41 -13.96
CA GLU A 92 -1.63 10.93 -12.71
C GLU A 92 -0.58 10.00 -12.17
N LYS A 93 0.47 10.59 -11.60
CA LYS A 93 1.47 9.84 -10.84
C LYS A 93 1.32 10.26 -9.39
N LYS A 94 0.84 9.35 -8.56
CA LYS A 94 0.66 9.64 -7.14
C LYS A 94 1.93 9.27 -6.38
N LYS A 95 2.50 10.24 -5.70
CA LYS A 95 3.63 10.00 -4.83
C LYS A 95 3.11 9.47 -3.50
N ILE A 96 3.70 8.40 -3.00
CA ILE A 96 3.34 7.82 -1.72
C ILE A 96 4.37 8.21 -0.69
N GLU A 97 3.90 8.66 0.47
CA GLU A 97 4.78 9.00 1.59
C GLU A 97 4.11 8.55 2.87
N ILE A 98 4.92 8.05 3.81
CA ILE A 98 4.42 7.74 5.13
C ILE A 98 4.25 9.07 5.87
N PRO A 99 3.02 9.42 6.30
CA PRO A 99 2.83 10.67 7.02
C PRO A 99 3.46 10.59 8.42
N ARG A 100 3.76 11.74 8.99
CA ARG A 100 4.33 11.79 10.34
C ARG A 100 3.32 11.31 11.38
N ILE A 101 2.05 11.59 11.15
CA ILE A 101 0.95 11.13 12.00
C ILE A 101 0.05 10.24 11.14
N ILE A 102 -0.18 9.04 11.62
CA ILE A 102 -1.01 8.03 10.95
C ILE A 102 -2.32 7.92 11.73
N SER A 103 -3.42 8.37 11.12
CA SER A 103 -4.73 8.45 11.77
C SER A 103 -5.72 7.50 11.14
N GLY A 104 -6.41 6.70 11.96
CA GLY A 104 -7.51 5.85 11.51
C GLY A 104 -7.13 4.76 10.51
N THR A 105 -5.86 4.41 10.41
CA THR A 105 -5.36 3.45 9.41
C THR A 105 -4.95 2.13 10.03
N VAL A 106 -4.45 2.16 11.26
CA VAL A 106 -3.87 1.01 11.94
C VAL A 106 -4.53 0.82 13.30
N HIS A 107 -4.82 -0.42 13.67
CA HIS A 107 -5.28 -0.77 15.01
C HIS A 107 -4.12 -0.72 16.00
N CYS A 108 -4.38 -0.26 17.23
CA CYS A 108 -3.39 -0.37 18.29
C CYS A 108 -3.30 -1.83 18.73
N SER A 109 -2.09 -2.33 18.93
CA SER A 109 -1.88 -3.71 19.38
C SER A 109 -2.21 -3.91 20.88
N ASN A 110 -2.40 -2.82 21.60
CA ASN A 110 -2.78 -2.87 23.01
C ASN A 110 -4.30 -2.93 23.12
N ASP A 111 -4.84 -4.08 23.48
CA ASP A 111 -6.29 -4.26 23.59
C ASP A 111 -6.93 -3.31 24.60
N ASN A 112 -6.18 -2.82 25.58
CA ASN A 112 -6.66 -1.90 26.59
C ASN A 112 -6.49 -0.43 26.21
N CYS A 113 -5.98 -0.14 25.01
CA CYS A 113 -5.85 1.23 24.56
C CYS A 113 -7.21 1.88 24.36
N ILE A 114 -7.32 3.15 24.75
CA ILE A 114 -8.55 3.91 24.58
C ILE A 114 -9.03 3.93 23.12
N SER A 115 -8.12 3.93 22.18
CA SER A 115 -8.46 3.92 20.76
C SER A 115 -9.17 2.64 20.32
N ASN A 116 -9.02 1.56 21.08
CA ASN A 116 -9.68 0.28 20.80
C ASN A 116 -11.00 0.13 21.59
N ASN A 117 -11.23 0.96 22.59
CA ASN A 117 -12.34 0.77 23.53
C ASN A 117 -13.36 1.90 23.54
N GLU A 118 -12.98 3.08 23.09
CA GLU A 118 -13.87 4.24 23.06
C GLU A 118 -14.44 4.48 21.68
N ARG A 119 -15.76 4.59 21.58
CA ARG A 119 -16.40 4.95 20.31
C ARG A 119 -16.04 6.37 19.94
N GLY A 120 -15.77 6.59 18.66
CA GLY A 120 -15.46 7.92 18.16
C GLY A 120 -14.02 8.34 18.36
N THR A 121 -13.20 7.49 18.99
CA THR A 121 -11.77 7.77 19.14
C THR A 121 -11.04 7.06 18.01
N SER A 122 -10.50 7.85 17.10
CA SER A 122 -9.68 7.30 16.00
C SER A 122 -8.29 6.98 16.51
N THR A 123 -7.70 5.91 16.00
CA THR A 123 -6.32 5.59 16.32
C THR A 123 -5.41 6.68 15.74
N GLN A 124 -4.36 7.00 16.47
CA GLN A 124 -3.34 7.92 15.99
C GLN A 124 -1.97 7.41 16.42
N PHE A 125 -1.08 7.37 15.44
CA PHE A 125 0.28 6.93 15.66
C PHE A 125 1.23 7.96 15.11
N LYS A 126 2.40 8.08 15.72
CA LYS A 126 3.45 8.90 15.13
C LYS A 126 4.53 8.00 14.57
N LEU A 127 5.09 8.42 13.45
CA LEU A 127 6.19 7.71 12.80
C LEU A 127 7.46 7.90 13.61
N MET A 128 8.06 6.78 14.03
CA MET A 128 9.30 6.79 14.79
C MET A 128 10.52 6.54 13.92
N ASP A 129 10.40 5.60 12.99
CA ASP A 129 11.48 5.25 12.07
C ASP A 129 10.86 4.85 10.74
N SER A 130 11.32 5.49 9.65
CA SER A 130 10.82 5.21 8.31
C SER A 130 11.56 4.08 7.60
N LYS A 131 12.79 3.80 7.99
CA LYS A 131 13.58 2.74 7.36
C LYS A 131 13.16 1.36 7.84
N SER A 132 13.14 1.18 9.16
CA SER A 132 12.63 -0.02 9.80
C SER A 132 11.30 0.38 10.40
N LEU A 133 10.26 0.44 9.61
CA LEU A 133 8.99 1.03 9.98
C LEU A 133 8.60 0.72 11.42
N ARG A 134 8.57 1.76 12.24
CA ARG A 134 8.14 1.69 13.64
C ARG A 134 7.26 2.90 13.93
N ILE A 135 6.12 2.63 14.52
CA ILE A 135 5.14 3.65 14.86
C ILE A 135 4.79 3.55 16.32
N GLN A 136 4.35 4.65 16.90
CA GLN A 136 4.00 4.72 18.32
C GLN A 136 2.61 5.30 18.51
N CYS A 137 1.76 4.58 19.27
CA CYS A 137 0.44 5.06 19.62
C CYS A 137 0.56 6.30 20.48
N ILE A 138 -0.15 7.37 20.15
CA ILE A 138 -0.07 8.61 20.92
C ILE A 138 -0.86 8.52 22.22
N TYR A 139 -1.78 7.55 22.35
CA TYR A 139 -2.59 7.38 23.56
C TYR A 139 -1.90 6.52 24.59
N CYS A 140 -1.54 5.30 24.25
CA CYS A 140 -0.95 4.35 25.19
C CYS A 140 0.58 4.25 25.09
N VAL A 141 1.19 4.95 24.16
CA VAL A 141 2.65 5.05 23.94
C VAL A 141 3.30 3.74 23.53
N ARG A 142 2.53 2.70 23.23
CA ARG A 142 3.08 1.43 22.75
C ARG A 142 3.68 1.61 21.36
N LYS A 143 4.85 1.03 21.16
CA LYS A 143 5.52 1.02 19.86
C LYS A 143 5.17 -0.25 19.11
N ILE A 144 4.96 -0.12 17.81
CA ILE A 144 4.59 -1.24 16.95
C ILE A 144 5.59 -1.31 15.81
N ASP A 145 6.14 -2.49 15.58
CA ASP A 145 7.03 -2.74 14.45
C ASP A 145 6.22 -3.15 13.22
N GLU A 146 6.86 -3.08 12.07
CA GLU A 146 6.23 -3.34 10.77
C GLU A 146 5.42 -4.63 10.74
N GLU A 147 5.99 -5.71 11.25
CA GLU A 147 5.34 -7.03 11.22
C GLU A 147 4.13 -7.15 12.11
N ASP A 148 3.95 -6.23 13.07
CA ASP A 148 2.83 -6.26 14.01
C ASP A 148 1.72 -5.29 13.63
N ILE A 149 1.84 -4.60 12.51
CA ILE A 149 0.83 -3.66 12.05
C ILE A 149 -0.41 -4.40 11.56
N LYS A 150 -1.56 -4.04 12.12
CA LYS A 150 -2.87 -4.54 11.69
C LYS A 150 -3.69 -3.37 11.18
N PHE A 151 -4.12 -3.46 9.94
CA PHE A 151 -4.87 -2.38 9.27
C PHE A 151 -6.34 -2.40 9.62
N ILE A 152 -6.91 -1.21 9.69
CA ILE A 152 -8.36 -1.03 9.89
C ILE A 152 -9.10 -1.27 8.60
#